data_b4e5ce4fcabeb09b5b403074b1d2cdb5
#
_entry.id   b4e5ce4fcabeb09b5b403074b1d2cdb5
#
_cell.length_a   1.000
_cell.length_b   1.000
_cell.length_c   1.000
_cell.angle_alpha   90.00
_cell.angle_beta   90.00
_cell.angle_gamma   90.00
#
_symmetry.space_group_name_H-M   'P 1'
#
loop_
_entity.id
_entity.type
_entity.pdbx_description
1 polymer ?
#
loop_
_entity_poly.entity_id
_entity_poly.type
_entity_poly.pdbx_seq_one_letter_code
_entity_poly.pdbx_strand_id
1 'polypeptide(L)'
;MRGVIKRRREFLHLMRACTLENGSFTVTDIQKGAGVPRSTAQDWVNRLVDEGCVIQREKKLGRSPARYATFSAMPRSTCRKIFTTVDGDQVQIFHECMSGSCAAFCGHHHTLAHGVVMQVNRDGTLLRECARIGNADVSIGLYPSPAVGVVGVSRDGEVITQRIRCIGGPAYSLTDMMAQADGVCDVTVKREGDVVEGEIRTRALAHLIIGVDDTDSREGGATFALALALLQHLGGVRGVIPIEHHVAMLNTAIPEKTAGNSCSCIELAVDPGSCGKVVERSRLFVEDEAYSPEWGIAVRRGFRTVPGLRAYGRLVRESRVTVETAREVAREHDVALYGGRGVIGALGAIALSGLPNEILLDPNRPVPV
;
A
#
# COMPACT_ATOMS: atom_id res chain seq x y z
N MET A 1 41.05 22.67 15.15
CA MET A 1 39.81 22.25 14.48
C MET A 1 39.94 20.92 13.70
N ARG A 2 40.94 20.72 12.80
CA ARG A 2 41.08 19.48 12.00
C ARG A 2 41.14 18.20 12.83
N GLY A 3 41.81 18.15 13.99
CA GLY A 3 41.94 16.98 14.86
C GLY A 3 40.63 16.54 15.51
N VAL A 4 39.79 17.48 15.93
CA VAL A 4 38.49 17.19 16.56
C VAL A 4 37.51 16.56 15.52
N ILE A 5 37.50 17.10 14.30
CA ILE A 5 36.65 16.57 13.21
C ILE A 5 37.07 15.16 12.84
N LYS A 6 38.39 14.90 12.75
CA LYS A 6 38.90 13.56 12.48
C LYS A 6 38.47 12.58 13.57
N ARG A 7 38.67 12.95 14.84
CA ARG A 7 38.30 12.11 15.99
C ARG A 7 36.80 11.87 16.10
N ARG A 8 35.99 12.88 15.78
CA ARG A 8 34.52 12.72 15.69
C ARG A 8 34.13 11.66 14.67
N ARG A 9 34.74 11.66 13.48
CA ARG A 9 34.49 10.66 12.44
C ARG A 9 34.89 9.24 12.93
N GLU A 10 36.04 9.10 13.55
CA GLU A 10 36.54 7.82 14.07
C GLU A 10 35.54 7.20 15.09
N PHE A 11 35.08 8.01 16.05
CA PHE A 11 34.08 7.56 17.03
C PHE A 11 32.75 7.22 16.38
N LEU A 12 32.27 8.04 15.46
CA LEU A 12 31.00 7.78 14.77
C LEU A 12 31.08 6.50 13.91
N HIS A 13 32.21 6.26 13.23
CA HIS A 13 32.43 5.01 12.48
C HIS A 13 32.44 3.78 13.39
N LEU A 14 33.13 3.85 14.52
CA LEU A 14 33.16 2.76 15.50
C LEU A 14 31.74 2.46 16.05
N MET A 15 31.01 3.50 16.47
CA MET A 15 29.65 3.37 16.98
C MET A 15 28.70 2.78 15.92
N ARG A 16 28.88 3.19 14.67
CA ARG A 16 28.12 2.64 13.55
C ARG A 16 28.43 1.17 13.32
N ALA A 17 29.70 0.78 13.32
CA ALA A 17 30.10 -0.62 13.19
C ALA A 17 29.48 -1.48 14.30
N CYS A 18 29.60 -1.06 15.56
CA CYS A 18 28.95 -1.75 16.69
C CYS A 18 27.42 -1.84 16.55
N THR A 19 26.77 -0.79 16.02
CA THR A 19 25.32 -0.81 15.80
C THR A 19 24.94 -1.80 14.70
N LEU A 20 25.67 -1.84 13.59
CA LEU A 20 25.43 -2.77 12.49
C LEU A 20 25.65 -4.23 12.89
N GLU A 21 26.66 -4.49 13.71
CA GLU A 21 27.03 -5.84 14.15
C GLU A 21 26.11 -6.39 15.26
N ASN A 22 25.76 -5.53 16.24
CA ASN A 22 25.12 -5.97 17.48
C ASN A 22 23.73 -5.30 17.72
N GLY A 23 23.24 -4.51 16.78
CA GLY A 23 21.99 -3.74 16.91
C GLY A 23 22.07 -2.55 17.86
N SER A 24 23.05 -2.51 18.77
CA SER A 24 23.28 -1.44 19.74
C SER A 24 24.69 -1.55 20.33
N PHE A 25 25.12 -0.49 21.03
CA PHE A 25 26.38 -0.49 21.76
C PHE A 25 26.21 0.17 23.14
N THR A 26 27.16 -0.13 24.02
CA THR A 26 27.32 0.55 25.32
C THR A 26 28.57 1.44 25.32
N VAL A 27 28.68 2.32 26.31
CA VAL A 27 29.90 3.13 26.49
C VAL A 27 31.14 2.27 26.64
N THR A 28 30.98 1.09 27.23
CA THR A 28 32.09 0.13 27.43
C THR A 28 32.60 -0.47 26.11
N ASP A 29 31.68 -0.69 25.15
CA ASP A 29 32.07 -1.20 23.84
C ASP A 29 32.88 -0.14 23.08
N ILE A 30 32.48 1.12 23.18
CA ILE A 30 33.20 2.25 22.56
C ILE A 30 34.54 2.50 23.25
N GLN A 31 34.60 2.39 24.60
CA GLN A 31 35.82 2.47 25.36
C GLN A 31 36.83 1.43 24.86
N LYS A 32 36.44 0.18 24.75
CA LYS A 32 37.30 -0.94 24.32
C LYS A 32 37.72 -0.78 22.85
N GLY A 33 36.74 -0.49 21.97
CA GLY A 33 37.00 -0.38 20.54
C GLY A 33 37.88 0.81 20.14
N ALA A 34 37.81 1.93 20.88
CA ALA A 34 38.60 3.11 20.64
C ALA A 34 39.92 3.15 21.46
N GLY A 35 40.09 2.26 22.45
CA GLY A 35 41.25 2.27 23.32
C GLY A 35 41.43 3.53 24.17
N VAL A 36 40.30 4.15 24.63
CA VAL A 36 40.28 5.41 25.35
C VAL A 36 39.73 5.24 26.77
N PRO A 37 39.99 6.21 27.70
CA PRO A 37 39.31 6.19 28.99
C PRO A 37 37.81 6.23 28.88
N ARG A 38 37.09 5.62 29.83
CA ARG A 38 35.62 5.55 29.84
C ARG A 38 34.97 6.93 29.82
N SER A 39 35.51 7.91 30.52
CA SER A 39 35.05 9.29 30.50
C SER A 39 35.06 9.87 29.09
N THR A 40 36.17 9.69 28.36
CA THR A 40 36.29 10.12 26.96
C THR A 40 35.25 9.44 26.03
N ALA A 41 35.05 8.14 26.21
CA ALA A 41 34.06 7.40 25.45
C ALA A 41 32.62 7.94 25.76
N GLN A 42 32.34 8.18 27.05
CA GLN A 42 31.04 8.74 27.48
C GLN A 42 30.82 10.16 26.92
N ASP A 43 31.82 11.01 26.94
CA ASP A 43 31.74 12.38 26.41
C ASP A 43 31.44 12.37 24.91
N TRP A 44 32.07 11.46 24.17
CA TRP A 44 31.77 11.32 22.73
C TRP A 44 30.37 10.77 22.48
N VAL A 45 29.90 9.79 23.28
CA VAL A 45 28.52 9.30 23.17
C VAL A 45 27.54 10.43 23.44
N ASN A 46 27.71 11.17 24.54
CA ASN A 46 26.83 12.29 24.88
C ASN A 46 26.79 13.34 23.78
N ARG A 47 27.98 13.76 23.32
CA ARG A 47 28.10 14.74 22.25
C ARG A 47 27.39 14.30 20.97
N LEU A 48 27.54 13.04 20.55
CA LEU A 48 26.92 12.53 19.35
C LEU A 48 25.40 12.29 19.54
N VAL A 49 24.94 12.10 20.77
CA VAL A 49 23.50 12.12 21.12
C VAL A 49 22.96 13.53 20.99
N ASP A 50 23.64 14.55 21.53
CA ASP A 50 23.25 15.96 21.42
C ASP A 50 23.23 16.44 19.95
N GLU A 51 24.14 15.93 19.12
CA GLU A 51 24.20 16.19 17.70
C GLU A 51 23.13 15.41 16.88
N GLY A 52 22.35 14.51 17.52
CA GLY A 52 21.35 13.67 16.87
C GLY A 52 21.92 12.53 15.99
N CYS A 53 23.23 12.29 16.03
CA CYS A 53 23.90 11.22 15.30
C CYS A 53 23.76 9.84 15.98
N VAL A 54 23.55 9.85 17.30
CA VAL A 54 23.37 8.67 18.16
C VAL A 54 22.06 8.84 18.93
N ILE A 55 21.33 7.76 19.13
CA ILE A 55 20.13 7.74 19.96
C ILE A 55 20.31 6.77 21.13
N GLN A 56 19.71 7.08 22.26
CA GLN A 56 19.62 6.18 23.39
C GLN A 56 18.44 5.24 23.19
N ARG A 57 18.69 3.95 23.03
CA ARG A 57 17.67 2.90 22.85
C ARG A 57 17.09 2.45 24.19
N GLU A 58 17.97 2.26 25.17
CA GLU A 58 17.61 1.78 26.49
C GLU A 58 18.29 2.65 27.55
N LYS A 59 17.53 3.03 28.58
CA LYS A 59 18.10 3.71 29.75
C LYS A 59 18.82 2.72 30.65
N LYS A 60 19.79 3.21 31.43
CA LYS A 60 20.43 2.40 32.46
C LYS A 60 19.37 1.95 33.48
N LEU A 61 19.30 0.65 33.74
CA LEU A 61 18.39 0.07 34.72
C LEU A 61 19.17 -0.86 35.66
N GLY A 62 19.39 -0.45 36.91
CA GLY A 62 20.17 -1.21 37.88
C GLY A 62 21.60 -1.51 37.39
N ARG A 63 21.92 -2.77 37.20
CA ARG A 63 23.24 -3.21 36.69
C ARG A 63 23.33 -3.21 35.16
N SER A 64 22.20 -3.14 34.45
CA SER A 64 22.18 -3.11 32.98
C SER A 64 22.62 -1.72 32.48
N PRO A 65 23.66 -1.63 31.62
CA PRO A 65 24.12 -0.36 31.10
C PRO A 65 23.11 0.23 30.10
N ALA A 66 23.17 1.55 29.92
CA ALA A 66 22.44 2.20 28.84
C ALA A 66 22.93 1.69 27.48
N ARG A 67 22.02 1.50 26.53
CA ARG A 67 22.32 1.08 25.16
C ARG A 67 22.01 2.19 24.18
N TYR A 68 22.88 2.34 23.22
CA TYR A 68 22.84 3.38 22.19
C TYR A 68 22.92 2.76 20.80
N ALA A 69 22.47 3.49 19.80
CA ALA A 69 22.62 3.13 18.39
C ALA A 69 22.89 4.39 17.55
N THR A 70 23.68 4.25 16.49
CA THR A 70 23.83 5.35 15.52
C THR A 70 22.59 5.44 14.65
N PHE A 71 22.08 6.63 14.46
CA PHE A 71 20.91 6.86 13.64
C PHE A 71 21.12 6.39 12.18
N SER A 72 22.33 6.59 11.65
CA SER A 72 22.69 6.18 10.28
C SER A 72 22.89 4.68 10.08
N ALA A 73 23.02 3.90 11.16
CA ALA A 73 23.11 2.44 11.12
C ALA A 73 21.80 1.75 11.44
N MET A 74 20.73 2.51 11.70
CA MET A 74 19.37 1.99 11.79
C MET A 74 18.69 2.29 10.46
N PRO A 75 18.78 1.36 9.50
CA PRO A 75 18.06 1.54 8.24
C PRO A 75 16.57 1.58 8.56
N ARG A 76 15.91 2.69 8.27
CA ARG A 76 14.46 2.69 8.15
C ARG A 76 14.16 2.06 6.81
N SER A 77 13.22 1.12 6.80
CA SER A 77 12.71 0.58 5.56
C SER A 77 12.32 1.73 4.63
N THR A 78 12.76 1.67 3.38
CA THR A 78 12.30 2.59 2.34
C THR A 78 10.84 2.32 1.98
N CYS A 79 10.33 1.12 2.30
CA CYS A 79 8.93 0.73 2.24
C CYS A 79 8.34 0.75 3.65
N ARG A 80 7.27 1.51 3.86
CA ARG A 80 6.52 1.54 5.14
C ARG A 80 5.65 0.32 5.29
N LYS A 81 4.98 -0.06 4.20
CA LYS A 81 4.04 -1.16 4.17
C LYS A 81 4.14 -1.89 2.84
N ILE A 82 4.10 -3.21 2.87
CA ILE A 82 3.99 -4.07 1.70
C ILE A 82 2.89 -5.08 1.98
N PHE A 83 1.90 -5.14 1.12
CA PHE A 83 0.82 -6.12 1.24
C PHE A 83 0.33 -6.53 -0.15
N THR A 84 -0.39 -7.65 -0.20
CA THR A 84 -0.87 -8.22 -1.46
C THR A 84 -2.33 -8.59 -1.38
N THR A 85 -3.05 -8.38 -2.48
CA THR A 85 -4.41 -8.90 -2.67
C THR A 85 -4.45 -9.84 -3.85
N VAL A 86 -5.38 -10.81 -3.82
CA VAL A 86 -5.47 -11.88 -4.82
C VAL A 86 -6.82 -11.89 -5.51
N ASP A 87 -6.80 -12.06 -6.84
CA ASP A 87 -7.99 -12.26 -7.66
C ASP A 87 -7.68 -13.30 -8.76
N GLY A 88 -8.05 -14.57 -8.49
CA GLY A 88 -7.73 -15.70 -9.37
C GLY A 88 -6.22 -15.95 -9.48
N ASP A 89 -5.70 -15.83 -10.68
CA ASP A 89 -4.28 -15.98 -11.05
C ASP A 89 -3.49 -14.67 -11.02
N GLN A 90 -4.13 -13.57 -10.61
CA GLN A 90 -3.49 -12.27 -10.50
C GLN A 90 -3.34 -11.85 -9.05
N VAL A 91 -2.27 -11.10 -8.80
CA VAL A 91 -1.94 -10.52 -7.51
C VAL A 91 -1.70 -9.04 -7.70
N GLN A 92 -2.32 -8.21 -6.87
CA GLN A 92 -1.90 -6.84 -6.72
C GLN A 92 -0.91 -6.74 -5.56
N ILE A 93 0.22 -6.14 -5.84
CA ILE A 93 1.29 -5.88 -4.89
C ILE A 93 1.30 -4.37 -4.61
N PHE A 94 1.21 -4.03 -3.33
CA PHE A 94 1.19 -2.65 -2.88
C PHE A 94 2.46 -2.35 -2.09
N HIS A 95 3.13 -1.26 -2.44
CA HIS A 95 4.25 -0.71 -1.72
C HIS A 95 3.92 0.72 -1.29
N GLU A 96 3.73 0.95 0.00
CA GLU A 96 3.70 2.30 0.55
C GLU A 96 5.12 2.74 0.88
N CYS A 97 5.66 3.64 0.10
CA CYS A 97 7.05 4.09 0.20
C CYS A 97 7.21 5.28 1.16
N MET A 98 8.41 5.48 1.68
CA MET A 98 8.76 6.64 2.51
C MET A 98 8.73 7.96 1.73
N SER A 99 8.90 7.90 0.41
CA SER A 99 8.88 9.07 -0.47
C SER A 99 8.35 8.75 -1.86
N GLY A 100 7.79 9.77 -2.52
CA GLY A 100 7.35 9.67 -3.91
C GLY A 100 8.49 9.34 -4.88
N SER A 101 9.73 9.78 -4.58
CA SER A 101 10.90 9.45 -5.39
C SER A 101 11.27 7.98 -5.31
N CYS A 102 11.14 7.35 -4.14
CA CYS A 102 11.34 5.91 -3.98
C CYS A 102 10.28 5.13 -4.77
N ALA A 103 9.00 5.50 -4.63
CA ALA A 103 7.92 4.87 -5.39
C ALA A 103 8.12 5.03 -6.91
N ALA A 104 8.53 6.23 -7.36
CA ALA A 104 8.81 6.49 -8.77
C ALA A 104 9.98 5.65 -9.31
N PHE A 105 11.04 5.50 -8.52
CA PHE A 105 12.19 4.67 -8.88
C PHE A 105 11.76 3.21 -9.07
N CYS A 106 11.10 2.61 -8.09
CA CYS A 106 10.62 1.23 -8.19
C CYS A 106 9.66 1.06 -9.36
N GLY A 107 8.65 1.93 -9.48
CA GLY A 107 7.68 1.88 -10.58
C GLY A 107 8.32 1.96 -11.96
N HIS A 108 9.30 2.85 -12.15
CA HIS A 108 10.05 2.96 -13.39
C HIS A 108 10.80 1.66 -13.74
N HIS A 109 11.55 1.12 -12.79
CA HIS A 109 12.35 -0.08 -13.03
C HIS A 109 11.49 -1.32 -13.20
N HIS A 110 10.41 -1.49 -12.42
CA HIS A 110 9.51 -2.64 -12.57
C HIS A 110 8.74 -2.58 -13.90
N THR A 111 8.36 -1.38 -14.37
CA THR A 111 7.79 -1.20 -15.71
C THR A 111 8.80 -1.57 -16.80
N LEU A 112 10.06 -1.12 -16.68
CA LEU A 112 11.11 -1.40 -17.66
C LEU A 112 11.53 -2.88 -17.66
N ALA A 113 11.53 -3.51 -16.49
CA ALA A 113 11.88 -4.91 -16.32
C ALA A 113 10.84 -5.87 -16.91
N HIS A 114 9.59 -5.44 -17.00
CA HIS A 114 8.45 -6.29 -17.36
C HIS A 114 8.31 -7.52 -16.42
N GLY A 115 8.75 -8.68 -16.83
CA GLY A 115 8.69 -9.89 -16.02
C GLY A 115 7.28 -10.39 -15.81
N VAL A 116 6.91 -10.69 -14.55
CA VAL A 116 5.55 -11.10 -14.16
C VAL A 116 4.62 -9.91 -13.90
N VAL A 117 5.17 -8.69 -13.81
CA VAL A 117 4.40 -7.46 -13.61
C VAL A 117 3.81 -7.02 -14.95
N MET A 118 2.49 -6.93 -14.99
CA MET A 118 1.72 -6.56 -16.18
C MET A 118 1.41 -5.07 -16.24
N GLN A 119 1.21 -4.46 -15.08
CA GLN A 119 0.83 -3.05 -14.96
C GLN A 119 1.40 -2.47 -13.66
N VAL A 120 1.85 -1.24 -13.75
CA VAL A 120 2.37 -0.46 -12.63
C VAL A 120 1.64 0.87 -12.59
N ASN A 121 0.97 1.15 -11.47
CA ASN A 121 0.34 2.44 -11.19
C ASN A 121 0.97 3.05 -9.94
N ARG A 122 1.05 4.37 -9.90
CA ARG A 122 1.61 5.10 -8.76
C ARG A 122 0.73 6.30 -8.42
N ASP A 123 0.33 6.39 -7.17
CA ASP A 123 -0.27 7.59 -6.61
C ASP A 123 0.56 8.07 -5.41
N GLY A 124 1.21 9.23 -5.58
CA GLY A 124 2.10 9.78 -4.57
C GLY A 124 3.19 8.79 -4.12
N THR A 125 3.06 8.28 -2.90
CA THR A 125 3.96 7.30 -2.27
C THR A 125 3.49 5.86 -2.40
N LEU A 126 2.25 5.63 -2.84
CA LEU A 126 1.70 4.30 -3.06
C LEU A 126 2.03 3.81 -4.46
N LEU A 127 2.71 2.69 -4.55
CA LEU A 127 2.95 1.93 -5.76
C LEU A 127 2.02 0.72 -5.76
N ARG A 128 1.27 0.53 -6.84
CA ARG A 128 0.33 -0.56 -7.06
C ARG A 128 0.74 -1.32 -8.32
N GLU A 129 1.08 -2.56 -8.18
CA GLU A 129 1.53 -3.43 -9.27
C GLU A 129 0.55 -4.56 -9.47
N CYS A 130 0.12 -4.80 -10.70
CA CYS A 130 -0.64 -5.99 -11.06
C CYS A 130 0.34 -7.01 -11.64
N ALA A 131 0.45 -8.16 -11.01
CA ALA A 131 1.34 -9.24 -11.42
C ALA A 131 0.55 -10.53 -11.66
N ARG A 132 1.06 -11.38 -12.57
CA ARG A 132 0.55 -12.75 -12.76
C ARG A 132 1.32 -13.72 -11.86
N ILE A 133 0.60 -14.68 -11.28
CA ILE A 133 1.24 -15.81 -10.60
C ILE A 133 2.04 -16.59 -11.65
N GLY A 134 3.32 -16.80 -11.38
CA GLY A 134 4.27 -17.46 -12.27
C GLY A 134 5.68 -16.92 -12.13
N ASN A 135 6.53 -17.29 -13.06
CA ASN A 135 7.91 -16.85 -13.16
C ASN A 135 8.19 -16.27 -14.53
N ALA A 136 9.09 -15.31 -14.58
CA ALA A 136 9.61 -14.77 -15.82
C ALA A 136 11.12 -14.54 -15.69
N ASP A 137 11.84 -14.69 -16.77
CA ASP A 137 13.24 -14.27 -16.80
C ASP A 137 13.30 -12.76 -16.98
N VAL A 138 13.99 -12.09 -16.06
CA VAL A 138 14.16 -10.65 -16.05
C VAL A 138 15.64 -10.34 -16.10
N SER A 139 16.06 -9.69 -17.18
CA SER A 139 17.42 -9.18 -17.30
C SER A 139 17.54 -7.88 -16.52
N ILE A 140 18.37 -7.87 -15.49
CA ILE A 140 18.69 -6.67 -14.71
C ILE A 140 20.15 -6.26 -14.92
N GLY A 141 20.43 -4.99 -14.78
CA GLY A 141 21.77 -4.44 -14.96
C GLY A 141 21.86 -2.98 -14.53
N LEU A 142 22.98 -2.35 -14.89
CA LEU A 142 23.11 -0.91 -14.79
C LEU A 142 22.49 -0.25 -16.01
N TYR A 143 22.18 1.05 -15.88
CA TYR A 143 21.59 1.83 -16.98
C TYR A 143 22.27 1.51 -18.34
N PRO A 144 21.48 1.27 -19.40
CA PRO A 144 20.02 1.49 -19.53
C PRO A 144 19.14 0.33 -19.08
N SER A 145 19.68 -0.75 -18.55
CA SER A 145 18.89 -1.88 -18.03
C SER A 145 18.19 -1.53 -16.72
N PRO A 146 17.08 -2.22 -16.38
CA PRO A 146 16.46 -2.05 -15.08
C PRO A 146 17.36 -2.58 -13.96
N ALA A 147 17.49 -1.81 -12.87
CA ALA A 147 18.30 -2.20 -11.71
C ALA A 147 17.55 -3.12 -10.73
N VAL A 148 16.24 -3.24 -10.89
CA VAL A 148 15.37 -4.10 -10.06
C VAL A 148 14.16 -4.55 -10.88
N GLY A 149 13.71 -5.79 -10.64
CA GLY A 149 12.51 -6.34 -11.27
C GLY A 149 11.96 -7.53 -10.52
N VAL A 150 10.66 -7.79 -10.69
CA VAL A 150 9.95 -8.93 -10.09
C VAL A 150 10.06 -10.12 -11.03
N VAL A 151 10.83 -11.13 -10.64
CA VAL A 151 11.08 -12.34 -11.44
C VAL A 151 10.08 -13.46 -11.20
N GLY A 152 9.28 -13.35 -10.14
CA GLY A 152 8.25 -14.34 -9.86
C GLY A 152 7.29 -13.93 -8.77
N VAL A 153 6.07 -14.44 -8.88
CA VAL A 153 5.04 -14.39 -7.84
C VAL A 153 4.44 -15.78 -7.70
N SER A 154 4.40 -16.30 -6.50
CA SER A 154 3.76 -17.57 -6.20
C SER A 154 2.80 -17.44 -5.03
N ARG A 155 1.84 -18.35 -4.97
CA ARG A 155 0.87 -18.47 -3.88
C ARG A 155 0.96 -19.85 -3.28
N ASP A 156 1.10 -19.89 -1.96
CA ASP A 156 0.98 -21.11 -1.17
C ASP A 156 -0.02 -20.87 -0.04
N GLY A 157 -1.22 -21.42 -0.22
CA GLY A 157 -2.34 -21.22 0.69
C GLY A 157 -2.68 -19.73 0.89
N GLU A 158 -2.39 -19.22 2.09
CA GLU A 158 -2.63 -17.83 2.51
C GLU A 158 -1.39 -16.93 2.38
N VAL A 159 -0.32 -17.41 1.75
CA VAL A 159 0.93 -16.68 1.60
C VAL A 159 1.20 -16.40 0.12
N ILE A 160 1.54 -15.14 -0.16
CA ILE A 160 2.12 -14.73 -1.45
C ILE A 160 3.62 -14.55 -1.25
N THR A 161 4.41 -15.15 -2.12
CA THR A 161 5.85 -14.94 -2.21
C THR A 161 6.15 -14.15 -3.48
N GLN A 162 6.67 -12.95 -3.31
CA GLN A 162 7.19 -12.10 -4.37
C GLN A 162 8.70 -12.29 -4.43
N ARG A 163 9.23 -12.66 -5.60
CA ARG A 163 10.66 -12.80 -5.83
C ARG A 163 11.18 -11.64 -6.65
N ILE A 164 12.10 -10.88 -6.07
CA ILE A 164 12.69 -9.68 -6.65
C ILE A 164 14.16 -9.94 -6.91
N ARG A 165 14.64 -9.54 -8.10
CA ARG A 165 16.07 -9.53 -8.43
C ARG A 165 16.54 -8.09 -8.60
N CYS A 166 17.69 -7.76 -8.02
CA CYS A 166 18.22 -6.39 -8.05
C CYS A 166 19.75 -6.34 -8.06
N ILE A 167 20.28 -5.20 -8.53
CA ILE A 167 21.71 -4.89 -8.59
C ILE A 167 21.97 -3.46 -8.11
N GLY A 168 23.19 -3.16 -7.65
CA GLY A 168 23.61 -1.81 -7.24
C GLY A 168 22.92 -1.30 -5.99
N GLY A 169 22.49 -0.03 -5.99
CA GLY A 169 21.84 0.60 -4.84
C GLY A 169 20.64 -0.18 -4.30
N PRO A 170 19.69 -0.64 -5.13
CA PRO A 170 18.59 -1.51 -4.71
C PRO A 170 19.02 -2.78 -4.00
N ALA A 171 20.12 -3.42 -4.44
CA ALA A 171 20.65 -4.64 -3.83
C ALA A 171 21.09 -4.45 -2.38
N TYR A 172 21.48 -3.23 -1.99
CA TYR A 172 21.91 -2.93 -0.62
C TYR A 172 20.80 -2.46 0.30
N SER A 173 19.73 -1.91 -0.25
CA SER A 173 18.75 -1.18 0.55
C SER A 173 17.34 -1.74 0.49
N LEU A 174 16.96 -2.46 -0.55
CA LEU A 174 15.56 -2.83 -0.73
C LEU A 174 15.20 -4.15 -0.06
N THR A 175 15.94 -5.23 -0.33
CA THR A 175 15.54 -6.57 0.14
C THR A 175 15.64 -6.72 1.65
N ASP A 176 16.77 -6.38 2.26
CA ASP A 176 16.96 -6.49 3.71
C ASP A 176 16.02 -5.53 4.49
N MET A 177 15.77 -4.34 3.92
CA MET A 177 14.91 -3.35 4.56
C MET A 177 13.41 -3.70 4.45
N MET A 178 13.00 -4.42 3.42
CA MET A 178 11.61 -4.84 3.24
C MET A 178 11.10 -5.70 4.40
N ALA A 179 11.97 -6.41 5.10
CA ALA A 179 11.61 -7.16 6.31
C ALA A 179 11.04 -6.28 7.44
N GLN A 180 11.28 -4.97 7.41
CA GLN A 180 10.78 -4.01 8.40
C GLN A 180 9.47 -3.35 7.97
N ALA A 181 8.99 -3.61 6.76
CA ALA A 181 7.75 -3.03 6.27
C ALA A 181 6.54 -3.74 6.90
N ASP A 182 5.53 -2.96 7.29
CA ASP A 182 4.27 -3.52 7.77
C ASP A 182 3.64 -4.42 6.71
N GLY A 183 3.11 -5.58 7.10
CA GLY A 183 2.48 -6.56 6.20
C GLY A 183 3.44 -7.60 5.62
N VAL A 184 4.76 -7.42 5.77
CA VAL A 184 5.76 -8.44 5.42
C VAL A 184 5.85 -9.47 6.54
N CYS A 185 5.70 -10.74 6.19
CA CYS A 185 5.78 -11.85 7.12
C CYS A 185 7.21 -12.37 7.26
N ASP A 186 7.96 -12.39 6.15
CA ASP A 186 9.32 -12.93 6.09
C ASP A 186 10.05 -12.41 4.84
N VAL A 187 11.38 -12.33 4.91
CA VAL A 187 12.23 -12.02 3.77
C VAL A 187 13.44 -12.94 3.80
N THR A 188 13.70 -13.63 2.70
CA THR A 188 14.93 -14.40 2.48
C THR A 188 15.74 -13.76 1.35
N VAL A 189 17.05 -13.72 1.49
CA VAL A 189 17.95 -13.05 0.54
C VAL A 189 19.06 -14.00 0.13
N LYS A 190 19.30 -14.07 -1.18
CA LYS A 190 20.49 -14.73 -1.78
C LYS A 190 21.32 -13.69 -2.51
N ARG A 191 22.64 -13.77 -2.35
CA ARG A 191 23.59 -12.89 -3.04
C ARG A 191 24.49 -13.73 -3.94
N GLU A 192 24.57 -13.30 -5.19
CA GLU A 192 25.43 -13.93 -6.17
C GLU A 192 26.20 -12.83 -6.93
N GLY A 193 27.46 -12.60 -6.53
CA GLY A 193 28.22 -11.44 -6.96
C GLY A 193 27.53 -10.12 -6.60
N ASP A 194 27.32 -9.27 -7.58
CA ASP A 194 26.65 -7.97 -7.42
C ASP A 194 25.13 -8.07 -7.48
N VAL A 195 24.59 -9.25 -7.80
CA VAL A 195 23.15 -9.49 -7.91
C VAL A 195 22.61 -10.00 -6.57
N VAL A 196 21.49 -9.45 -6.17
CA VAL A 196 20.74 -9.90 -4.99
C VAL A 196 19.36 -10.35 -5.44
N GLU A 197 18.96 -11.55 -5.03
CA GLU A 197 17.60 -12.05 -5.18
C GLU A 197 16.95 -12.18 -3.80
N GLY A 198 15.79 -11.54 -3.62
CA GLY A 198 15.01 -11.57 -2.39
C GLY A 198 13.65 -12.19 -2.61
N GLU A 199 13.22 -13.02 -1.66
CA GLU A 199 11.84 -13.51 -1.56
C GLU A 199 11.14 -12.77 -0.42
N ILE A 200 10.10 -12.03 -0.75
CA ILE A 200 9.28 -11.28 0.20
C ILE A 200 7.96 -11.99 0.35
N ARG A 201 7.61 -12.38 1.58
CA ARG A 201 6.38 -13.10 1.91
C ARG A 201 5.38 -12.18 2.57
N THR A 202 4.17 -12.16 2.04
CA THR A 202 3.02 -11.39 2.55
C THR A 202 1.79 -12.28 2.63
N ARG A 203 0.75 -11.84 3.35
CA ARG A 203 -0.52 -12.56 3.38
C ARG A 203 -1.30 -12.37 2.08
N ALA A 204 -1.97 -13.41 1.60
CA ALA A 204 -2.90 -13.36 0.49
C ALA A 204 -4.24 -12.76 0.95
N LEU A 205 -4.34 -11.43 0.95
CA LEU A 205 -5.56 -10.74 1.35
C LEU A 205 -6.62 -10.78 0.25
N ALA A 206 -7.90 -10.73 0.64
CA ALA A 206 -8.98 -10.48 -0.29
C ALA A 206 -9.02 -9.01 -0.65
N HIS A 207 -9.28 -8.68 -1.91
CA HIS A 207 -9.59 -7.34 -2.35
C HIS A 207 -11.10 -7.13 -2.29
N LEU A 208 -11.57 -6.14 -1.55
CA LEU A 208 -12.98 -5.73 -1.54
C LEU A 208 -13.10 -4.36 -2.16
N ILE A 209 -14.05 -4.23 -3.07
CA ILE A 209 -14.48 -2.97 -3.66
C ILE A 209 -15.91 -2.72 -3.17
N ILE A 210 -16.13 -1.55 -2.56
CA ILE A 210 -17.44 -1.16 -2.04
C ILE A 210 -17.85 0.13 -2.72
N GLY A 211 -18.87 0.06 -3.56
CA GLY A 211 -19.52 1.21 -4.14
C GLY A 211 -20.62 1.74 -3.23
N VAL A 212 -20.76 3.05 -3.16
CA VAL A 212 -21.76 3.76 -2.34
C VAL A 212 -22.39 4.85 -3.16
N ASP A 213 -23.72 4.99 -3.11
CA ASP A 213 -24.43 6.06 -3.78
C ASP A 213 -25.75 6.42 -3.08
N ASP A 214 -26.30 7.60 -3.44
CA ASP A 214 -27.60 8.12 -3.02
C ASP A 214 -27.77 8.20 -1.49
N THR A 215 -26.69 8.56 -0.76
CA THR A 215 -26.71 8.68 0.71
C THR A 215 -27.05 10.08 1.20
N ASP A 216 -27.04 11.08 0.34
CA ASP A 216 -27.39 12.47 0.63
C ASP A 216 -28.84 12.79 0.24
N SER A 217 -29.37 13.83 0.85
CA SER A 217 -30.69 14.39 0.54
C SER A 217 -30.61 15.91 0.41
N ARG A 218 -31.78 16.57 0.14
CA ARG A 218 -31.83 18.04 0.18
C ARG A 218 -31.62 18.62 1.57
N GLU A 219 -31.79 17.82 2.60
CA GLU A 219 -31.61 18.21 4.03
C GLU A 219 -30.16 18.14 4.48
N GLY A 220 -29.31 17.36 3.81
CA GLY A 220 -27.90 17.24 4.16
C GLY A 220 -27.21 16.01 3.58
N GLY A 221 -25.98 15.84 4.01
CA GLY A 221 -25.12 14.73 3.61
C GLY A 221 -24.30 15.02 2.35
N ALA A 222 -23.41 14.10 2.06
CA ALA A 222 -22.65 14.03 0.82
C ALA A 222 -22.10 12.61 0.67
N THR A 223 -22.45 11.92 -0.38
CA THR A 223 -22.06 10.52 -0.61
C THR A 223 -20.55 10.32 -0.56
N PHE A 224 -19.76 11.24 -1.14
CA PHE A 224 -18.32 11.13 -1.12
C PHE A 224 -17.74 11.23 0.30
N ALA A 225 -18.30 12.11 1.14
CA ALA A 225 -17.83 12.30 2.52
C ALA A 225 -18.17 11.08 3.39
N LEU A 226 -19.37 10.52 3.20
CA LEU A 226 -19.79 9.31 3.90
C LEU A 226 -18.94 8.11 3.50
N ALA A 227 -18.62 7.94 2.21
CA ALA A 227 -17.76 6.87 1.72
C ALA A 227 -16.32 7.00 2.29
N LEU A 228 -15.79 8.21 2.38
CA LEU A 228 -14.49 8.45 3.01
C LEU A 228 -14.52 8.16 4.51
N ALA A 229 -15.58 8.55 5.22
CA ALA A 229 -15.77 8.22 6.63
C ALA A 229 -15.88 6.69 6.84
N LEU A 230 -16.60 5.99 5.96
CA LEU A 230 -16.66 4.52 5.95
C LEU A 230 -15.26 3.90 5.77
N LEU A 231 -14.46 4.40 4.83
CA LEU A 231 -13.09 3.93 4.61
C LEU A 231 -12.23 4.08 5.87
N GLN A 232 -12.32 5.24 6.54
CA GLN A 232 -11.61 5.50 7.80
C GLN A 232 -12.12 4.61 8.93
N HIS A 233 -13.44 4.44 9.07
CA HIS A 233 -14.05 3.56 10.05
C HIS A 233 -13.58 2.11 9.90
N LEU A 234 -13.58 1.59 8.67
CA LEU A 234 -13.14 0.24 8.37
C LEU A 234 -11.63 0.05 8.55
N GLY A 235 -10.83 1.10 8.34
CA GLY A 235 -9.39 1.10 8.61
C GLY A 235 -9.02 0.86 10.07
N GLY A 236 -9.94 1.11 11.01
CA GLY A 236 -9.80 0.76 12.42
C GLY A 236 -10.08 -0.73 12.74
N VAL A 237 -10.56 -1.50 11.77
CA VAL A 237 -10.89 -2.92 11.96
C VAL A 237 -9.64 -3.76 11.77
N ARG A 238 -9.35 -4.64 12.73
CA ARG A 238 -8.19 -5.54 12.63
C ARG A 238 -8.28 -6.42 11.40
N GLY A 239 -7.20 -6.47 10.60
CA GLY A 239 -7.12 -7.25 9.37
C GLY A 239 -7.72 -6.56 8.14
N VAL A 240 -7.98 -5.25 8.25
CA VAL A 240 -8.40 -4.40 7.14
C VAL A 240 -7.32 -3.35 6.85
N ILE A 241 -6.96 -3.21 5.60
CA ILE A 241 -6.04 -2.19 5.11
C ILE A 241 -6.80 -1.34 4.09
N PRO A 242 -7.07 -0.06 4.38
CA PRO A 242 -7.58 0.87 3.38
C PRO A 242 -6.60 1.02 2.21
N ILE A 243 -7.11 0.99 0.99
CA ILE A 243 -6.29 1.17 -0.23
C ILE A 243 -6.56 2.54 -0.80
N GLU A 244 -7.79 2.80 -1.24
CA GLU A 244 -8.11 4.00 -2.01
C GLU A 244 -9.60 4.37 -1.89
N HIS A 245 -9.91 5.64 -2.17
CA HIS A 245 -11.25 6.17 -2.34
C HIS A 245 -11.33 6.90 -3.67
N HIS A 246 -12.34 6.59 -4.47
CA HIS A 246 -12.61 7.21 -5.76
C HIS A 246 -14.01 7.83 -5.80
N VAL A 247 -14.14 8.86 -6.59
CA VAL A 247 -15.42 9.47 -6.95
C VAL A 247 -15.58 9.40 -8.46
N ALA A 248 -16.73 8.95 -8.93
CA ALA A 248 -17.03 8.90 -10.36
C ALA A 248 -18.30 9.71 -10.66
N MET A 249 -18.23 10.54 -11.69
CA MET A 249 -19.38 11.25 -12.22
C MET A 249 -20.25 10.31 -13.07
N LEU A 250 -21.55 10.34 -12.84
CA LEU A 250 -22.55 9.59 -13.57
C LEU A 250 -23.33 10.50 -14.53
N ASN A 251 -24.44 10.00 -15.09
CA ASN A 251 -25.30 10.78 -16.00
C ASN A 251 -25.88 11.99 -15.27
N THR A 252 -25.47 13.19 -15.69
CA THR A 252 -25.92 14.46 -15.09
C THR A 252 -27.30 14.90 -15.55
N ALA A 253 -27.90 14.22 -16.54
CA ALA A 253 -29.20 14.56 -17.09
C ALA A 253 -30.40 13.92 -16.37
N ILE A 254 -30.16 13.02 -15.38
CA ILE A 254 -31.25 12.37 -14.65
C ILE A 254 -31.94 13.36 -13.67
N PRO A 255 -33.26 13.31 -13.54
CA PRO A 255 -33.99 14.24 -12.66
C PRO A 255 -33.88 13.91 -11.16
N GLU A 256 -33.56 12.68 -10.82
CA GLU A 256 -33.52 12.18 -9.44
C GLU A 256 -32.30 12.62 -8.64
N LYS A 257 -31.32 13.24 -9.27
CA LYS A 257 -30.05 13.70 -8.59
C LYS A 257 -30.35 14.85 -7.61
N THR A 258 -29.55 14.94 -6.55
CA THR A 258 -29.61 16.02 -5.56
C THR A 258 -28.97 17.31 -6.07
N ALA A 259 -27.68 17.33 -6.34
CA ALA A 259 -26.91 18.46 -6.88
C ALA A 259 -26.12 18.05 -8.12
N GLY A 260 -25.02 17.34 -7.92
CA GLY A 260 -24.33 16.59 -8.96
C GLY A 260 -24.91 15.17 -9.06
N ASN A 261 -24.42 14.36 -9.99
CA ASN A 261 -24.69 12.94 -10.00
C ASN A 261 -23.35 12.21 -9.94
N SER A 262 -22.91 11.87 -8.73
CA SER A 262 -21.64 11.19 -8.49
C SER A 262 -21.82 10.06 -7.50
N CYS A 263 -21.14 8.95 -7.75
CA CYS A 263 -21.04 7.83 -6.84
C CYS A 263 -19.63 7.77 -6.25
N SER A 264 -19.46 7.02 -5.17
CA SER A 264 -18.18 6.79 -4.51
C SER A 264 -17.84 5.32 -4.46
N CYS A 265 -16.54 5.04 -4.50
CA CYS A 265 -15.99 3.70 -4.38
C CYS A 265 -14.85 3.70 -3.37
N ILE A 266 -14.80 2.72 -2.48
CA ILE A 266 -13.67 2.46 -1.59
C ILE A 266 -13.08 1.09 -1.89
N GLU A 267 -11.77 0.99 -1.80
CA GLU A 267 -11.02 -0.25 -1.98
C GLU A 267 -10.31 -0.64 -0.68
N LEU A 268 -10.38 -1.92 -0.34
CA LEU A 268 -9.85 -2.48 0.90
C LEU A 268 -9.10 -3.79 0.62
N ALA A 269 -7.96 -3.99 1.29
CA ALA A 269 -7.39 -5.32 1.45
C ALA A 269 -7.84 -5.88 2.80
N VAL A 270 -8.42 -7.07 2.79
CA VAL A 270 -9.11 -7.65 3.95
C VAL A 270 -8.67 -9.08 4.17
N ASP A 271 -8.45 -9.47 5.42
CA ASP A 271 -8.31 -10.87 5.80
C ASP A 271 -9.49 -11.70 5.26
N PRO A 272 -9.26 -12.77 4.48
CA PRO A 272 -10.34 -13.54 3.84
C PRO A 272 -11.45 -13.95 4.79
N GLY A 273 -11.11 -14.35 6.03
CA GLY A 273 -12.07 -14.72 7.07
C GLY A 273 -12.87 -13.56 7.66
N SER A 274 -12.47 -12.31 7.38
CA SER A 274 -13.12 -11.10 7.90
C SER A 274 -14.05 -10.43 6.89
N CYS A 275 -14.06 -10.86 5.62
CA CYS A 275 -14.83 -10.23 4.55
C CYS A 275 -16.33 -10.05 4.92
N GLY A 276 -16.99 -11.10 5.42
CA GLY A 276 -18.40 -11.02 5.79
C GLY A 276 -18.68 -9.98 6.88
N LYS A 277 -17.79 -9.87 7.87
CA LYS A 277 -17.91 -8.85 8.94
C LYS A 277 -17.71 -7.44 8.40
N VAL A 278 -16.78 -7.25 7.46
CA VAL A 278 -16.53 -5.95 6.82
C VAL A 278 -17.74 -5.52 6.01
N VAL A 279 -18.31 -6.44 5.22
CA VAL A 279 -19.53 -6.16 4.44
C VAL A 279 -20.69 -5.75 5.34
N GLU A 280 -20.95 -6.51 6.40
CA GLU A 280 -22.06 -6.18 7.32
C GLU A 280 -21.84 -4.85 8.06
N ARG A 281 -20.60 -4.58 8.49
CA ARG A 281 -20.27 -3.27 9.08
C ARG A 281 -20.47 -2.12 8.11
N SER A 282 -20.10 -2.32 6.84
CA SER A 282 -20.31 -1.31 5.81
C SER A 282 -21.79 -1.02 5.59
N ARG A 283 -22.60 -2.08 5.53
CA ARG A 283 -24.06 -1.94 5.38
C ARG A 283 -24.66 -1.16 6.56
N LEU A 284 -24.38 -1.58 7.79
CA LEU A 284 -24.90 -0.91 8.98
C LEU A 284 -24.44 0.55 9.07
N PHE A 285 -23.15 0.81 8.81
CA PHE A 285 -22.62 2.18 8.85
C PHE A 285 -23.33 3.10 7.84
N VAL A 286 -23.56 2.66 6.62
CA VAL A 286 -24.23 3.49 5.62
C VAL A 286 -25.72 3.62 5.94
N GLU A 287 -26.38 2.56 6.42
CA GLU A 287 -27.79 2.60 6.84
C GLU A 287 -28.02 3.60 7.98
N ASP A 288 -27.10 3.65 8.96
CA ASP A 288 -27.22 4.53 10.12
C ASP A 288 -26.87 6.00 9.80
N GLU A 289 -25.93 6.25 8.87
CA GLU A 289 -25.36 7.57 8.62
C GLU A 289 -25.94 8.26 7.36
N ALA A 290 -26.68 7.53 6.52
CA ALA A 290 -27.28 8.10 5.31
C ALA A 290 -28.48 9.02 5.63
N TYR A 291 -28.52 10.19 4.98
CA TYR A 291 -29.67 11.10 5.03
C TYR A 291 -30.79 10.65 4.11
N SER A 292 -30.47 9.91 3.05
CA SER A 292 -31.45 9.40 2.08
C SER A 292 -31.90 7.99 2.45
N PRO A 293 -33.20 7.68 2.45
CA PRO A 293 -33.69 6.30 2.59
C PRO A 293 -33.39 5.44 1.36
N GLU A 294 -33.02 6.06 0.26
CA GLU A 294 -32.71 5.40 -1.03
C GLU A 294 -31.24 5.04 -1.18
N TRP A 295 -30.45 5.13 -0.08
CA TRP A 295 -29.04 4.76 -0.11
C TRP A 295 -28.80 3.39 -0.73
N GLY A 296 -27.63 3.23 -1.36
CA GLY A 296 -27.23 1.96 -1.95
C GLY A 296 -25.77 1.63 -1.72
N ILE A 297 -25.51 0.35 -1.47
CA ILE A 297 -24.17 -0.23 -1.44
C ILE A 297 -24.12 -1.37 -2.45
N ALA A 298 -23.00 -1.43 -3.17
CA ALA A 298 -22.58 -2.56 -3.98
C ALA A 298 -21.25 -3.10 -3.45
N VAL A 299 -21.11 -4.40 -3.31
CA VAL A 299 -19.87 -5.03 -2.80
C VAL A 299 -19.40 -6.10 -3.75
N ARG A 300 -18.15 -6.02 -4.15
CA ARG A 300 -17.49 -7.01 -4.99
C ARG A 300 -16.17 -7.48 -4.36
N ARG A 301 -15.90 -8.78 -4.47
CA ARG A 301 -14.61 -9.36 -4.13
C ARG A 301 -13.79 -9.53 -5.41
N GLY A 302 -12.55 -9.04 -5.36
CA GLY A 302 -11.63 -9.02 -6.50
C GLY A 302 -11.43 -7.62 -7.07
N PHE A 303 -10.38 -7.45 -7.86
CA PHE A 303 -10.00 -6.16 -8.44
C PHE A 303 -10.07 -6.14 -9.98
N ARG A 304 -10.23 -7.30 -10.63
CA ARG A 304 -10.35 -7.38 -12.08
C ARG A 304 -11.71 -6.90 -12.53
N THR A 305 -11.77 -5.81 -13.28
CA THR A 305 -13.02 -5.37 -13.88
C THR A 305 -13.29 -6.16 -15.16
N VAL A 306 -14.41 -6.89 -15.17
CA VAL A 306 -14.82 -7.68 -16.33
C VAL A 306 -15.56 -6.82 -17.37
N PRO A 307 -15.54 -7.18 -18.67
CA PRO A 307 -16.16 -6.38 -19.73
C PRO A 307 -17.63 -6.03 -19.49
N GLY A 308 -18.43 -6.96 -18.94
CA GLY A 308 -19.84 -6.72 -18.63
C GLY A 308 -20.05 -5.63 -17.58
N LEU A 309 -19.26 -5.63 -16.50
CA LEU A 309 -19.28 -4.53 -15.53
C LEU A 309 -18.84 -3.20 -16.16
N ARG A 310 -17.80 -3.23 -17.00
CA ARG A 310 -17.34 -2.03 -17.69
C ARG A 310 -18.42 -1.48 -18.65
N ALA A 311 -19.17 -2.34 -19.32
CA ALA A 311 -20.33 -1.97 -20.13
C ALA A 311 -21.42 -1.30 -19.29
N TYR A 312 -21.69 -1.83 -18.08
CA TYR A 312 -22.63 -1.17 -17.14
C TYR A 312 -22.12 0.20 -16.71
N GLY A 313 -20.83 0.36 -16.45
CA GLY A 313 -20.23 1.66 -16.13
C GLY A 313 -20.43 2.70 -17.23
N ARG A 314 -20.39 2.30 -18.50
CA ARG A 314 -20.79 3.17 -19.64
C ARG A 314 -22.27 3.49 -19.61
N LEU A 315 -23.10 2.46 -19.48
CA LEU A 315 -24.56 2.60 -19.51
C LEU A 315 -25.07 3.60 -18.46
N VAL A 316 -24.59 3.52 -17.21
CA VAL A 316 -25.01 4.40 -16.11
C VAL A 316 -24.54 5.85 -16.28
N ARG A 317 -23.55 6.09 -17.13
CA ARG A 317 -23.09 7.45 -17.51
C ARG A 317 -23.85 8.04 -18.70
N GLU A 318 -24.37 7.21 -19.57
CA GLU A 318 -24.99 7.62 -20.82
C GLU A 318 -26.53 7.61 -20.76
N SER A 319 -27.11 6.79 -19.90
CA SER A 319 -28.55 6.53 -19.90
C SER A 319 -29.13 6.47 -18.49
N ARG A 320 -30.45 6.59 -18.41
CA ARG A 320 -31.21 6.27 -17.19
C ARG A 320 -31.30 4.75 -17.05
N VAL A 321 -30.85 4.22 -15.90
CA VAL A 321 -30.84 2.78 -15.58
C VAL A 321 -31.88 2.50 -14.50
N THR A 322 -32.50 1.33 -14.53
CA THR A 322 -33.44 0.89 -13.49
C THR A 322 -32.76 0.02 -12.44
N VAL A 323 -33.40 -0.12 -11.28
CA VAL A 323 -32.91 -1.01 -10.20
C VAL A 323 -32.87 -2.45 -10.66
N GLU A 324 -33.82 -2.88 -11.48
CA GLU A 324 -33.93 -4.23 -12.06
C GLU A 324 -32.70 -4.52 -12.92
N THR A 325 -32.34 -3.62 -13.82
CA THR A 325 -31.12 -3.74 -14.65
C THR A 325 -29.87 -3.82 -13.80
N ALA A 326 -29.75 -2.99 -12.76
CA ALA A 326 -28.62 -3.05 -11.84
C ALA A 326 -28.54 -4.41 -11.11
N ARG A 327 -29.66 -4.94 -10.65
CA ARG A 327 -29.75 -6.23 -9.98
C ARG A 327 -29.40 -7.42 -10.91
N GLU A 328 -29.81 -7.35 -12.17
CA GLU A 328 -29.45 -8.37 -13.18
C GLU A 328 -27.95 -8.41 -13.41
N VAL A 329 -27.34 -7.25 -13.71
CA VAL A 329 -25.89 -7.15 -13.93
C VAL A 329 -25.10 -7.54 -12.67
N ALA A 330 -25.54 -7.12 -11.49
CA ALA A 330 -24.90 -7.49 -10.25
C ALA A 330 -24.88 -9.00 -10.00
N ARG A 331 -26.01 -9.67 -10.30
CA ARG A 331 -26.13 -11.15 -10.17
C ARG A 331 -25.22 -11.87 -11.16
N GLU A 332 -25.14 -11.39 -12.40
CA GLU A 332 -24.29 -11.97 -13.44
C GLU A 332 -22.79 -11.88 -13.09
N HIS A 333 -22.39 -10.87 -12.30
CA HIS A 333 -21.00 -10.56 -12.00
C HIS A 333 -20.62 -10.70 -10.53
N ASP A 334 -21.39 -11.47 -9.73
CA ASP A 334 -21.14 -11.74 -8.31
C ASP A 334 -20.94 -10.46 -7.47
N VAL A 335 -21.78 -9.45 -7.71
CA VAL A 335 -21.82 -8.23 -6.89
C VAL A 335 -23.00 -8.29 -5.94
N ALA A 336 -22.76 -8.18 -4.65
CA ALA A 336 -23.80 -8.06 -3.64
C ALA A 336 -24.33 -6.62 -3.58
N LEU A 337 -25.66 -6.47 -3.57
CA LEU A 337 -26.32 -5.16 -3.49
C LEU A 337 -27.17 -5.06 -2.21
N TYR A 338 -27.14 -3.89 -1.57
CA TYR A 338 -27.93 -3.59 -0.37
C TYR A 338 -28.50 -2.18 -0.47
N GLY A 339 -29.73 -1.97 0.04
CA GLY A 339 -30.38 -0.68 0.08
C GLY A 339 -31.42 -0.48 -1.01
N GLY A 340 -31.71 0.80 -1.29
CA GLY A 340 -32.73 1.28 -2.20
C GLY A 340 -32.22 1.52 -3.63
N ARG A 341 -32.69 2.62 -4.23
CA ARG A 341 -32.36 3.02 -5.61
C ARG A 341 -30.87 3.32 -5.80
N GLY A 342 -30.17 3.76 -4.76
CA GLY A 342 -28.73 4.04 -4.79
C GLY A 342 -27.85 2.85 -5.24
N VAL A 343 -28.37 1.61 -5.26
CA VAL A 343 -27.64 0.46 -5.81
C VAL A 343 -27.25 0.64 -7.29
N ILE A 344 -27.97 1.50 -8.03
CA ILE A 344 -27.65 1.81 -9.44
C ILE A 344 -26.28 2.47 -9.54
N GLY A 345 -26.07 3.56 -8.83
CA GLY A 345 -24.80 4.27 -8.87
C GLY A 345 -23.70 3.57 -8.05
N ALA A 346 -24.06 2.88 -6.96
CA ALA A 346 -23.12 2.05 -6.21
C ALA A 346 -22.50 0.94 -7.08
N LEU A 347 -23.29 0.25 -7.91
CA LEU A 347 -22.78 -0.69 -8.91
C LEU A 347 -21.97 0.04 -10.00
N GLY A 348 -22.39 1.24 -10.40
CA GLY A 348 -21.65 2.12 -11.31
C GLY A 348 -20.24 2.44 -10.77
N ALA A 349 -20.12 2.74 -9.48
CA ALA A 349 -18.85 3.00 -8.83
C ALA A 349 -17.89 1.80 -8.93
N ILE A 350 -18.35 0.58 -8.70
CA ILE A 350 -17.57 -0.65 -8.91
C ILE A 350 -17.21 -0.83 -10.38
N ALA A 351 -18.17 -0.62 -11.27
CA ALA A 351 -17.98 -0.79 -12.71
C ALA A 351 -16.96 0.18 -13.31
N LEU A 352 -16.78 1.35 -12.69
CA LEU A 352 -15.84 2.39 -13.09
C LEU A 352 -14.50 2.34 -12.32
N SER A 353 -14.39 1.49 -11.29
CA SER A 353 -13.15 1.38 -10.50
C SER A 353 -11.92 1.05 -11.35
N GLY A 354 -10.75 1.53 -10.92
CA GLY A 354 -9.48 1.35 -11.62
C GLY A 354 -9.29 2.19 -12.89
N LEU A 355 -10.23 3.08 -13.22
CA LEU A 355 -10.06 4.07 -14.28
C LEU A 355 -9.28 5.30 -13.75
N PRO A 356 -8.53 5.99 -14.62
CA PRO A 356 -7.88 7.24 -14.27
C PRO A 356 -8.87 8.32 -13.83
N ASN A 357 -8.47 9.18 -12.90
CA ASN A 357 -9.30 10.27 -12.37
C ASN A 357 -9.84 11.20 -13.46
N GLU A 358 -9.07 11.43 -14.53
CA GLU A 358 -9.50 12.25 -15.68
C GLU A 358 -10.72 11.64 -16.41
N ILE A 359 -10.89 10.33 -16.33
CA ILE A 359 -12.08 9.64 -16.86
C ILE A 359 -13.18 9.63 -15.80
N LEU A 360 -12.84 9.36 -14.55
CA LEU A 360 -13.84 9.27 -13.47
C LEU A 360 -14.58 10.59 -13.27
N LEU A 361 -13.87 11.72 -13.28
CA LEU A 361 -14.40 13.04 -12.94
C LEU A 361 -15.06 13.78 -14.13
N ASP A 362 -14.84 13.32 -15.36
CA ASP A 362 -15.47 13.90 -16.55
C ASP A 362 -16.44 12.88 -17.18
N PRO A 363 -17.76 13.03 -17.00
CA PRO A 363 -18.74 12.07 -17.51
C PRO A 363 -18.79 12.01 -19.05
N ASN A 364 -18.22 12.99 -19.75
CA ASN A 364 -18.19 13.02 -21.22
C ASN A 364 -16.98 12.25 -21.79
N ARG A 365 -16.00 11.91 -20.97
CA ARG A 365 -14.87 11.09 -21.43
C ARG A 365 -15.31 9.64 -21.63
N PRO A 366 -14.94 9.03 -22.77
CA PRO A 366 -15.32 7.65 -23.05
C PRO A 366 -14.68 6.69 -22.04
N VAL A 367 -15.48 5.76 -21.56
CA VAL A 367 -15.00 4.64 -20.73
C VAL A 367 -14.40 3.60 -21.67
N PRO A 368 -13.11 3.24 -21.52
CA PRO A 368 -12.49 2.23 -22.36
C PRO A 368 -13.17 0.87 -22.23
N VAL A 369 -13.10 0.07 -23.30
CA VAL A 369 -13.72 -1.27 -23.39
C VAL A 369 -12.91 -2.27 -22.59
#